data_2d16e68e705b83570800c467b8d1949e
#
_entry.id   2d16e68e705b83570800c467b8d1949e
#
_cell.length_a   1.000
_cell.length_b   1.000
_cell.length_c   1.000
_cell.angle_alpha   90.00
_cell.angle_beta   90.00
_cell.angle_gamma   90.00
#
_symmetry.space_group_name_H-M   'P 1'
#
loop_
_entity.id
_entity.type
_entity.pdbx_description
1 polymer ?
#
loop_
_entity_poly.entity_id
_entity_poly.type
_entity_poly.pdbx_seq_one_letter_code
_entity_poly.pdbx_strand_id
1 'polypeptide(L)'
;IIRPVQSNNYSTQAKVKGAGDSPLLITRNKIGEVTILSQNQHADLYYKIGNGKETKYTEPFKLRDANTIVTWDKNNPNIKVSSKFTKIETIPLQVVFASSQETGEGDAANLVDRNPSSIWHTMYSVTVAQYPHWVDFDAGEFKMIKGFTYLPRQDGANGNIKDYRIQISLDGKNWSNPIKEGSFEKNTKLQTILFDKPIRGRYIRFTALSSQNGQDYAAGSEFGVLVN
;
A
#
# COMPACT_ATOMS: atom_id res chain seq x y z
N ILE A 1 -13.50 -14.59 26.15
CA ILE A 1 -12.72 -13.34 26.20
C ILE A 1 -12.09 -13.20 24.82
N ILE A 2 -12.68 -12.38 23.97
CA ILE A 2 -12.21 -12.09 22.62
C ILE A 2 -11.16 -10.98 22.77
N ARG A 3 -9.89 -11.28 22.47
CA ARG A 3 -8.85 -10.25 22.39
C ARG A 3 -9.03 -9.49 21.08
N PRO A 4 -9.01 -8.15 21.08
CA PRO A 4 -9.03 -7.38 19.83
C PRO A 4 -7.72 -7.60 19.09
N VAL A 5 -7.83 -7.89 17.79
CA VAL A 5 -6.71 -7.94 16.84
C VAL A 5 -6.12 -6.53 16.77
N GLN A 6 -4.85 -6.38 17.18
CA GLN A 6 -4.13 -5.13 16.98
C GLN A 6 -3.89 -4.93 15.49
N SER A 7 -4.57 -3.97 14.90
CA SER A 7 -4.28 -3.47 13.57
C SER A 7 -2.93 -2.76 13.61
N ASN A 8 -1.91 -3.33 12.96
CA ASN A 8 -0.64 -2.67 12.77
C ASN A 8 -0.83 -1.45 11.86
N ASN A 9 -0.97 -0.29 12.49
CA ASN A 9 -1.06 0.99 11.80
C ASN A 9 0.35 1.43 11.40
N TYR A 10 0.73 1.22 10.14
CA TYR A 10 1.85 1.96 9.56
C TYR A 10 1.46 3.42 9.37
N SER A 11 1.51 4.20 10.43
CA SER A 11 1.69 5.62 10.31
C SER A 11 3.19 5.83 10.15
N THR A 12 3.64 6.46 9.07
CA THR A 12 4.93 7.12 9.03
C THR A 12 4.88 8.24 10.08
N GLN A 13 5.11 7.87 11.33
CA GLN A 13 5.31 8.85 12.40
C GLN A 13 6.66 9.51 12.12
N ALA A 14 6.61 10.72 11.60
CA ALA A 14 7.71 11.63 11.83
C ALA A 14 7.83 11.75 13.34
N LYS A 15 8.89 11.16 13.95
CA LYS A 15 9.24 11.39 15.36
C LYS A 15 9.42 12.88 15.55
N VAL A 16 8.41 13.54 16.06
CA VAL A 16 8.54 14.89 16.58
C VAL A 16 9.34 14.74 17.87
N LYS A 17 10.52 15.37 17.92
CA LYS A 17 11.32 15.51 19.12
C LYS A 17 10.42 16.14 20.20
N GLY A 18 10.02 15.35 21.23
CA GLY A 18 9.16 15.79 22.31
C GLY A 18 7.78 15.15 22.41
N ALA A 19 7.49 14.06 21.71
CA ALA A 19 6.20 13.34 21.79
C ALA A 19 6.14 12.35 22.99
N GLY A 20 6.54 12.79 24.16
CA GLY A 20 6.08 12.23 25.43
C GLY A 20 4.83 13.02 25.83
N ASP A 21 3.67 12.34 25.93
CA ASP A 21 2.43 12.88 26.50
C ASP A 21 1.70 14.01 25.74
N SER A 22 1.75 14.07 24.41
CA SER A 22 0.85 14.97 23.73
C SER A 22 -0.59 14.47 23.85
N PRO A 23 -1.53 15.25 24.40
CA PRO A 23 -2.93 14.85 24.52
C PRO A 23 -3.66 14.71 23.16
N LEU A 24 -2.99 15.06 22.07
CA LEU A 24 -3.52 15.02 20.70
C LEU A 24 -2.67 14.11 19.81
N LEU A 25 -3.33 13.36 18.92
CA LEU A 25 -2.71 12.48 17.95
C LEU A 25 -3.37 12.65 16.59
N ILE A 26 -2.57 12.77 15.53
CA ILE A 26 -3.02 12.77 14.14
C ILE A 26 -2.52 11.47 13.50
N THR A 27 -3.44 10.66 12.98
CA THR A 27 -3.11 9.46 12.23
C THR A 27 -3.69 9.53 10.83
N ARG A 28 -3.09 8.82 9.88
CA ARG A 28 -3.64 8.64 8.53
C ARG A 28 -3.49 7.17 8.14
N ASN A 29 -4.60 6.53 7.84
CA ASN A 29 -4.58 5.15 7.41
C ASN A 29 -4.12 5.02 5.93
N LYS A 30 -3.95 3.78 5.49
CA LYS A 30 -3.45 3.43 4.15
C LYS A 30 -4.35 3.86 2.98
N ILE A 31 -5.60 4.16 3.21
CA ILE A 31 -6.52 4.69 2.19
C ILE A 31 -6.62 6.22 2.20
N GLY A 32 -5.79 6.87 3.02
CA GLY A 32 -5.74 8.33 3.11
C GLY A 32 -6.75 8.94 4.07
N GLU A 33 -7.41 8.15 4.91
CA GLU A 33 -8.33 8.67 5.91
C GLU A 33 -7.56 9.13 7.14
N VAL A 34 -7.75 10.39 7.47
CA VAL A 34 -7.12 11.07 8.61
C VAL A 34 -8.07 11.03 9.79
N THR A 35 -7.55 10.59 10.94
CA THR A 35 -8.24 10.63 12.23
C THR A 35 -7.44 11.49 13.20
N ILE A 36 -8.13 12.39 13.90
CA ILE A 36 -7.58 13.21 14.97
C ILE A 36 -8.17 12.74 16.29
N LEU A 37 -7.31 12.38 17.24
CA LEU A 37 -7.70 11.86 18.54
C LEU A 37 -7.23 12.82 19.64
N SER A 38 -8.03 12.90 20.72
CA SER A 38 -7.69 13.59 21.96
C SER A 38 -7.86 12.67 23.16
N GLN A 39 -6.98 12.78 24.14
CA GLN A 39 -7.15 12.16 25.45
C GLN A 39 -8.26 12.86 26.26
N ASN A 40 -8.56 14.13 25.95
CA ASN A 40 -9.66 14.87 26.55
C ASN A 40 -10.94 14.64 25.74
N GLN A 41 -11.92 13.97 26.33
CA GLN A 41 -13.23 13.67 25.69
C GLN A 41 -14.07 14.93 25.39
N HIS A 42 -13.78 16.04 26.04
CA HIS A 42 -14.48 17.34 25.86
C HIS A 42 -13.69 18.32 25.00
N ALA A 43 -12.65 17.84 24.29
CA ALA A 43 -11.85 18.69 23.41
C ALA A 43 -12.68 19.21 22.23
N ASP A 44 -12.58 20.50 21.96
CA ASP A 44 -13.14 21.11 20.75
C ASP A 44 -12.03 21.20 19.68
N LEU A 45 -11.91 20.13 18.87
CA LEU A 45 -10.80 19.92 17.96
C LEU A 45 -10.95 20.71 16.67
N TYR A 46 -9.89 21.40 16.30
CA TYR A 46 -9.74 22.11 15.04
C TYR A 46 -8.45 21.67 14.34
N TYR A 47 -8.44 21.83 13.03
CA TYR A 47 -7.25 21.53 12.23
C TYR A 47 -7.08 22.48 11.03
N LYS A 48 -5.88 22.50 10.48
CA LYS A 48 -5.53 23.09 9.17
C LYS A 48 -4.74 22.08 8.35
N ILE A 49 -4.95 22.09 7.04
CA ILE A 49 -4.15 21.36 6.05
C ILE A 49 -3.27 22.38 5.34
N GLY A 50 -1.95 22.33 5.55
CA GLY A 50 -1.01 23.31 5.03
C GLY A 50 -1.39 24.74 5.43
N ASN A 51 -1.49 25.62 4.44
CA ASN A 51 -1.91 27.01 4.62
C ASN A 51 -3.44 27.21 4.48
N GLY A 52 -4.22 26.12 4.50
CA GLY A 52 -5.66 26.17 4.35
C GLY A 52 -6.39 26.83 5.52
N LYS A 53 -7.73 26.86 5.41
CA LYS A 53 -8.60 27.43 6.45
C LYS A 53 -8.61 26.55 7.69
N GLU A 54 -8.84 27.18 8.84
CA GLU A 54 -9.19 26.50 10.08
C GLU A 54 -10.53 25.79 9.91
N THR A 55 -10.57 24.51 10.29
CA THR A 55 -11.75 23.66 10.15
C THR A 55 -11.99 22.92 11.45
N LYS A 56 -13.24 22.86 11.92
CA LYS A 56 -13.62 22.06 13.06
C LYS A 56 -13.55 20.58 12.68
N TYR A 57 -12.92 19.76 13.53
CA TYR A 57 -12.88 18.31 13.32
C TYR A 57 -14.13 17.67 13.93
N THR A 58 -14.94 17.04 13.10
CA THR A 58 -16.16 16.34 13.50
C THR A 58 -16.13 14.85 13.16
N GLU A 59 -15.39 14.49 12.10
CA GLU A 59 -15.30 13.13 11.61
C GLU A 59 -13.99 12.93 10.80
N PRO A 60 -13.56 11.68 10.58
CA PRO A 60 -12.41 11.38 9.72
C PRO A 60 -12.60 11.92 8.30
N PHE A 61 -11.54 12.41 7.69
CA PHE A 61 -11.55 12.97 6.34
C PHE A 61 -10.44 12.40 5.45
N LYS A 62 -10.60 12.53 4.13
CA LYS A 62 -9.61 12.02 3.16
C LYS A 62 -8.54 13.04 2.86
N LEU A 63 -7.27 12.61 2.95
CA LEU A 63 -6.08 13.32 2.49
C LEU A 63 -5.11 12.34 1.83
N ARG A 64 -5.05 12.35 0.51
CA ARG A 64 -4.11 11.49 -0.25
C ARG A 64 -2.85 12.23 -0.69
N ASP A 65 -2.94 13.54 -0.87
CA ASP A 65 -1.81 14.37 -1.27
C ASP A 65 -0.81 14.58 -0.13
N ALA A 66 0.44 14.90 -0.51
CA ALA A 66 1.45 15.31 0.45
C ALA A 66 1.04 16.63 1.10
N ASN A 67 0.97 16.65 2.43
CA ASN A 67 0.64 17.85 3.16
C ASN A 67 1.02 17.72 4.65
N THR A 68 0.97 18.85 5.35
CA THR A 68 1.12 18.93 6.80
C THR A 68 -0.24 19.26 7.41
N ILE A 69 -0.65 18.49 8.42
CA ILE A 69 -1.84 18.78 9.22
C ILE A 69 -1.37 19.30 10.56
N VAL A 70 -1.95 20.40 10.99
CA VAL A 70 -1.79 20.94 12.35
C VAL A 70 -3.14 20.88 13.03
N THR A 71 -3.20 20.32 14.25
CA THR A 71 -4.42 20.26 15.06
C THR A 71 -4.21 20.89 16.42
N TRP A 72 -5.28 21.35 17.03
CA TRP A 72 -5.33 21.90 18.39
C TRP A 72 -6.71 21.76 19.00
N ASP A 73 -6.77 21.80 20.31
CA ASP A 73 -8.02 22.00 21.06
C ASP A 73 -8.28 23.50 21.19
N LYS A 74 -9.45 23.96 20.76
CA LYS A 74 -9.84 25.38 20.86
C LYS A 74 -9.92 25.87 22.29
N ASN A 75 -10.24 24.97 23.25
CA ASN A 75 -10.24 25.26 24.67
C ASN A 75 -8.84 25.40 25.25
N ASN A 76 -7.81 24.87 24.54
CA ASN A 76 -6.40 24.98 24.93
C ASN A 76 -5.52 25.20 23.69
N PRO A 77 -5.57 26.40 23.05
CA PRO A 77 -4.94 26.64 21.75
C PRO A 77 -3.41 26.67 21.78
N ASN A 78 -2.80 26.64 22.95
CA ASN A 78 -1.33 26.58 23.10
C ASN A 78 -0.76 25.19 22.79
N ILE A 79 -1.58 24.14 22.90
CA ILE A 79 -1.19 22.77 22.58
C ILE A 79 -1.55 22.48 21.12
N LYS A 80 -0.52 22.52 20.25
CA LYS A 80 -0.64 22.20 18.84
C LYS A 80 0.20 21.00 18.49
N VAL A 81 -0.38 20.08 17.72
CA VAL A 81 0.32 18.91 17.16
C VAL A 81 0.34 19.01 15.66
N SER A 82 1.47 18.67 15.07
CA SER A 82 1.67 18.69 13.62
C SER A 82 2.13 17.33 13.12
N SER A 83 1.56 16.87 12.02
CA SER A 83 2.00 15.66 11.32
C SER A 83 2.14 15.93 9.83
N LYS A 84 3.29 15.55 9.26
CA LYS A 84 3.58 15.66 7.84
C LYS A 84 3.30 14.31 7.17
N PHE A 85 2.49 14.33 6.13
CA PHE A 85 2.13 13.15 5.34
C PHE A 85 2.69 13.26 3.92
N THR A 86 3.15 12.13 3.39
CA THR A 86 3.56 11.99 2.00
C THR A 86 2.35 11.70 1.11
N LYS A 87 2.49 11.85 -0.20
CA LYS A 87 1.44 11.49 -1.16
C LYS A 87 1.20 9.97 -1.16
N ILE A 88 -0.08 9.58 -1.16
CA ILE A 88 -0.48 8.19 -1.39
C ILE A 88 -0.74 8.02 -2.89
N GLU A 89 0.20 7.44 -3.60
CA GLU A 89 0.16 7.30 -5.05
C GLU A 89 -0.60 6.06 -5.51
N THR A 90 -0.55 4.97 -4.74
CA THR A 90 -1.23 3.72 -5.07
C THR A 90 -2.64 3.67 -4.47
N ILE A 91 -3.54 2.96 -5.15
CA ILE A 91 -4.90 2.70 -4.67
C ILE A 91 -4.94 1.43 -3.81
N PRO A 92 -5.96 1.25 -2.93
CA PRO A 92 -6.23 -0.02 -2.29
C PRO A 92 -6.55 -1.09 -3.34
N LEU A 93 -6.02 -2.28 -3.13
CA LEU A 93 -6.26 -3.46 -3.95
C LEU A 93 -6.72 -4.61 -3.07
N GLN A 94 -7.47 -5.53 -3.66
CA GLN A 94 -7.78 -6.82 -3.06
C GLN A 94 -7.19 -7.92 -3.95
N VAL A 95 -6.50 -8.89 -3.36
CA VAL A 95 -6.11 -10.11 -4.07
C VAL A 95 -7.35 -10.98 -4.29
N VAL A 96 -7.61 -11.36 -5.53
CA VAL A 96 -8.75 -12.21 -5.90
C VAL A 96 -8.32 -13.59 -6.36
N PHE A 97 -7.07 -13.75 -6.77
CA PHE A 97 -6.49 -15.04 -7.15
C PHE A 97 -4.96 -14.98 -7.06
N ALA A 98 -4.35 -16.11 -6.72
CA ALA A 98 -2.92 -16.35 -6.87
C ALA A 98 -2.69 -17.74 -7.46
N SER A 99 -1.80 -17.86 -8.46
CA SER A 99 -1.46 -19.13 -9.08
C SER A 99 -0.73 -20.07 -8.11
N SER A 100 -0.01 -19.52 -7.16
CA SER A 100 0.72 -20.23 -6.11
C SER A 100 0.99 -19.29 -4.93
N GLN A 101 0.95 -19.81 -3.71
CA GLN A 101 1.38 -19.13 -2.50
C GLN A 101 1.80 -20.14 -1.43
N GLU A 102 2.69 -19.76 -0.55
CA GLU A 102 3.04 -20.50 0.66
C GLU A 102 2.07 -20.07 1.77
N THR A 103 1.06 -20.89 2.01
CA THR A 103 -0.05 -20.53 2.92
C THR A 103 0.43 -20.31 4.35
N GLY A 104 0.08 -19.17 4.93
CA GLY A 104 0.40 -18.77 6.30
C GLY A 104 1.74 -18.04 6.44
N GLU A 105 2.69 -18.25 5.51
CA GLU A 105 3.99 -17.59 5.53
C GLU A 105 4.18 -16.61 4.36
N GLY A 106 3.66 -16.97 3.19
CA GLY A 106 3.81 -16.21 1.96
C GLY A 106 2.48 -15.99 1.24
N ASP A 107 1.44 -15.62 1.95
CA ASP A 107 0.13 -15.36 1.37
C ASP A 107 0.16 -14.20 0.38
N ALA A 108 -0.53 -14.35 -0.74
CA ALA A 108 -0.57 -13.32 -1.78
C ALA A 108 -1.20 -12.00 -1.31
N ALA A 109 -2.02 -12.03 -0.27
CA ALA A 109 -2.59 -10.85 0.37
C ALA A 109 -1.53 -9.92 0.96
N ASN A 110 -0.35 -10.44 1.30
CA ASN A 110 0.79 -9.66 1.79
C ASN A 110 1.31 -8.65 0.77
N LEU A 111 1.11 -8.88 -0.53
CA LEU A 111 1.48 -7.91 -1.58
C LEU A 111 0.71 -6.59 -1.50
N VAL A 112 -0.38 -6.52 -0.75
CA VAL A 112 -1.25 -5.34 -0.68
C VAL A 112 -1.58 -4.91 0.75
N ASP A 113 -0.91 -5.50 1.74
CA ASP A 113 -1.14 -5.21 3.16
C ASP A 113 -0.42 -3.94 3.63
N ARG A 114 0.50 -3.41 2.79
CA ARG A 114 1.36 -2.24 3.06
C ARG A 114 2.30 -2.45 4.25
N ASN A 115 2.71 -3.68 4.44
CA ASN A 115 3.73 -4.06 5.40
C ASN A 115 4.96 -4.61 4.63
N PRO A 116 6.03 -3.84 4.47
CA PRO A 116 7.20 -4.30 3.71
C PRO A 116 7.95 -5.47 4.37
N SER A 117 7.56 -5.85 5.59
CA SER A 117 8.16 -7.00 6.29
C SER A 117 7.41 -8.32 6.05
N SER A 118 6.18 -8.28 5.54
CA SER A 118 5.45 -9.45 5.05
C SER A 118 5.77 -9.68 3.58
N ILE A 119 5.62 -10.90 3.11
CA ILE A 119 5.92 -11.26 1.72
C ILE A 119 4.84 -12.16 1.13
N TRP A 120 4.59 -12.03 -0.15
CA TRP A 120 4.11 -13.12 -0.96
C TRP A 120 5.30 -13.98 -1.37
N HIS A 121 5.14 -15.29 -1.28
CA HIS A 121 6.08 -16.26 -1.80
C HIS A 121 5.29 -17.43 -2.41
N THR A 122 5.69 -17.88 -3.60
CA THR A 122 5.10 -19.09 -4.18
C THR A 122 5.41 -20.31 -3.34
N MET A 123 4.56 -21.33 -3.41
CA MET A 123 4.68 -22.55 -2.63
C MET A 123 6.05 -23.22 -2.83
N TYR A 124 6.65 -23.66 -1.73
CA TYR A 124 7.91 -24.41 -1.69
C TYR A 124 7.90 -25.56 -0.69
N SER A 125 7.00 -25.56 0.30
CA SER A 125 7.00 -26.56 1.37
C SER A 125 6.43 -27.90 0.94
N VAL A 126 5.50 -27.94 -0.02
CA VAL A 126 4.86 -29.15 -0.54
C VAL A 126 5.37 -29.47 -1.95
N THR A 127 5.36 -28.46 -2.81
CA THR A 127 5.85 -28.57 -4.19
C THR A 127 6.36 -27.22 -4.67
N VAL A 128 7.34 -27.26 -5.57
CA VAL A 128 7.83 -26.06 -6.24
C VAL A 128 7.12 -25.93 -7.59
N ALA A 129 6.20 -24.97 -7.69
CA ALA A 129 5.53 -24.68 -8.95
C ALA A 129 6.50 -24.03 -9.93
N GLN A 130 6.30 -24.32 -11.22
CA GLN A 130 7.11 -23.73 -12.29
C GLN A 130 6.52 -22.41 -12.77
N TYR A 131 7.38 -21.53 -13.30
CA TYR A 131 6.93 -20.30 -13.95
C TYR A 131 5.99 -20.59 -15.15
N PRO A 132 5.05 -19.69 -15.48
CA PRO A 132 4.82 -18.39 -14.87
C PRO A 132 3.98 -18.46 -13.58
N HIS A 133 4.25 -17.51 -12.66
CA HIS A 133 3.42 -17.30 -11.48
C HIS A 133 2.67 -15.98 -11.60
N TRP A 134 1.42 -15.91 -11.14
CA TRP A 134 0.67 -14.65 -11.21
C TRP A 134 -0.25 -14.45 -10.02
N VAL A 135 -0.54 -13.17 -9.78
CA VAL A 135 -1.54 -12.73 -8.81
C VAL A 135 -2.50 -11.77 -9.51
N ASP A 136 -3.78 -11.96 -9.28
CA ASP A 136 -4.86 -11.11 -9.80
C ASP A 136 -5.37 -10.20 -8.67
N PHE A 137 -5.51 -8.93 -8.98
CA PHE A 137 -5.98 -7.89 -8.07
C PHE A 137 -7.26 -7.25 -8.58
N ASP A 138 -8.17 -6.91 -7.65
CA ASP A 138 -9.34 -6.06 -7.89
C ASP A 138 -9.11 -4.66 -7.31
N ALA A 139 -9.27 -3.63 -8.12
CA ALA A 139 -9.23 -2.23 -7.73
C ALA A 139 -10.56 -1.73 -7.11
N GLY A 140 -11.56 -2.61 -6.99
CA GLY A 140 -12.90 -2.32 -6.47
C GLY A 140 -13.81 -1.60 -7.46
N GLU A 141 -13.28 -0.74 -8.31
CA GLU A 141 -13.99 -0.01 -9.35
C GLU A 141 -13.09 0.26 -10.58
N PHE A 142 -13.69 0.72 -11.66
CA PHE A 142 -12.92 1.10 -12.85
C PHE A 142 -12.02 2.31 -12.56
N LYS A 143 -10.76 2.20 -12.96
CA LYS A 143 -9.74 3.24 -12.83
C LYS A 143 -9.03 3.49 -14.15
N MET A 144 -8.47 4.69 -14.30
CA MET A 144 -7.47 4.97 -15.33
C MET A 144 -6.09 4.65 -14.75
N ILE A 145 -5.61 3.46 -15.05
CA ILE A 145 -4.36 2.90 -14.53
C ILE A 145 -3.21 3.42 -15.39
N LYS A 146 -2.24 4.09 -14.77
CA LYS A 146 -1.08 4.66 -15.45
C LYS A 146 0.23 3.92 -15.19
N GLY A 147 0.21 2.90 -14.33
CA GLY A 147 1.40 2.14 -14.00
C GLY A 147 1.22 1.33 -12.73
N PHE A 148 2.31 0.78 -12.24
CA PHE A 148 2.35 -0.02 -11.03
C PHE A 148 3.66 0.15 -10.28
N THR A 149 3.68 -0.31 -9.03
CA THR A 149 4.88 -0.41 -8.21
C THR A 149 5.09 -1.85 -7.75
N TYR A 150 6.33 -2.25 -7.61
CA TYR A 150 6.74 -3.52 -7.03
C TYR A 150 7.87 -3.29 -6.03
N LEU A 151 7.71 -3.80 -4.82
CA LEU A 151 8.76 -3.85 -3.81
C LEU A 151 9.24 -5.30 -3.69
N PRO A 152 10.50 -5.61 -4.02
CA PRO A 152 11.09 -6.92 -3.77
C PRO A 152 11.03 -7.27 -2.28
N ARG A 153 11.13 -8.55 -1.93
CA ARG A 153 11.22 -8.95 -0.53
C ARG A 153 12.44 -8.31 0.16
N GLN A 154 12.28 -7.96 1.44
CA GLN A 154 13.27 -7.18 2.17
C GLN A 154 14.16 -8.04 3.08
N ASP A 155 13.76 -9.28 3.37
CA ASP A 155 14.42 -10.22 4.28
C ASP A 155 15.34 -11.23 3.56
N GLY A 156 15.51 -11.10 2.24
CA GLY A 156 16.33 -12.00 1.42
C GLY A 156 16.19 -11.74 -0.07
N ALA A 157 16.71 -12.67 -0.88
CA ALA A 157 16.71 -12.55 -2.35
C ALA A 157 15.97 -13.68 -3.07
N ASN A 158 15.54 -14.73 -2.34
CA ASN A 158 14.89 -15.88 -2.96
C ASN A 158 13.54 -15.46 -3.55
N GLY A 159 13.34 -15.75 -4.84
CA GLY A 159 12.12 -15.45 -5.55
C GLY A 159 11.93 -13.99 -5.96
N ASN A 160 12.88 -13.08 -5.66
CA ASN A 160 12.78 -11.72 -6.19
C ASN A 160 12.63 -11.75 -7.70
N ILE A 161 11.53 -11.17 -8.19
CA ILE A 161 11.12 -11.26 -9.59
C ILE A 161 12.10 -10.49 -10.47
N LYS A 162 12.48 -11.10 -11.59
CA LYS A 162 13.26 -10.45 -12.64
C LYS A 162 12.35 -10.01 -13.78
N ASP A 163 11.82 -10.95 -14.54
CA ASP A 163 10.99 -10.62 -15.69
C ASP A 163 9.52 -10.67 -15.32
N TYR A 164 8.77 -9.71 -15.80
CA TYR A 164 7.35 -9.54 -15.45
C TYR A 164 6.49 -9.22 -16.67
N ARG A 165 5.16 -9.42 -16.47
CA ARG A 165 4.10 -9.05 -17.40
C ARG A 165 2.91 -8.47 -16.64
N ILE A 166 2.29 -7.44 -17.21
CA ILE A 166 1.04 -6.86 -16.72
C ILE A 166 -0.04 -7.00 -17.77
N GLN A 167 -1.21 -7.47 -17.33
CA GLN A 167 -2.45 -7.52 -18.11
C GLN A 167 -3.57 -6.86 -17.32
N ILE A 168 -4.55 -6.32 -18.01
CA ILE A 168 -5.70 -5.63 -17.43
C ILE A 168 -6.98 -6.29 -17.92
N SER A 169 -7.99 -6.34 -17.05
CA SER A 169 -9.30 -6.82 -17.36
C SER A 169 -10.38 -5.87 -16.84
N LEU A 170 -11.54 -5.87 -17.52
CA LEU A 170 -12.72 -5.15 -17.08
C LEU A 170 -13.63 -6.02 -16.19
N ASP A 171 -13.59 -7.34 -16.35
CA ASP A 171 -14.50 -8.30 -15.74
C ASP A 171 -13.81 -9.40 -14.89
N GLY A 172 -12.47 -9.39 -14.85
CA GLY A 172 -11.66 -10.39 -14.14
C GLY A 172 -11.59 -11.76 -14.83
N LYS A 173 -12.16 -11.90 -16.01
CA LYS A 173 -12.23 -13.16 -16.79
C LYS A 173 -11.51 -13.02 -18.13
N ASN A 174 -11.78 -11.94 -18.84
CA ASN A 174 -11.20 -11.65 -20.15
C ASN A 174 -10.03 -10.69 -19.99
N TRP A 175 -8.82 -11.17 -20.24
CA TRP A 175 -7.57 -10.43 -20.05
C TRP A 175 -7.09 -9.83 -21.37
N SER A 176 -6.58 -8.62 -21.31
CA SER A 176 -5.94 -7.94 -22.45
C SER A 176 -4.71 -8.71 -22.93
N ASN A 177 -4.22 -8.37 -24.14
CA ASN A 177 -2.81 -8.60 -24.45
C ASN A 177 -1.94 -7.92 -23.39
N PRO A 178 -0.67 -8.33 -23.22
CA PRO A 178 0.26 -7.67 -22.31
C PRO A 178 0.29 -6.15 -22.53
N ILE A 179 0.03 -5.39 -21.46
CA ILE A 179 0.09 -3.92 -21.46
C ILE A 179 1.52 -3.46 -21.26
N LYS A 180 2.25 -4.19 -20.42
CA LYS A 180 3.66 -3.94 -20.13
C LYS A 180 4.36 -5.26 -19.84
N GLU A 181 5.52 -5.41 -20.41
CA GLU A 181 6.51 -6.45 -20.06
C GLU A 181 7.84 -5.76 -19.82
N GLY A 182 8.69 -6.38 -19.02
CA GLY A 182 10.03 -5.85 -18.75
C GLY A 182 10.76 -6.64 -17.68
N SER A 183 11.89 -6.11 -17.28
CA SER A 183 12.70 -6.69 -16.21
C SER A 183 12.89 -5.67 -15.09
N PHE A 184 12.78 -6.12 -13.85
CA PHE A 184 13.12 -5.32 -12.69
C PHE A 184 14.63 -5.26 -12.49
N GLU A 185 15.09 -4.15 -11.96
CA GLU A 185 16.48 -4.03 -11.50
C GLU A 185 16.75 -4.96 -10.31
N LYS A 186 17.95 -5.52 -10.27
CA LYS A 186 18.38 -6.36 -9.15
C LYS A 186 18.77 -5.51 -7.95
N ASN A 187 17.76 -5.06 -7.20
CA ASN A 187 17.93 -4.30 -5.96
C ASN A 187 16.71 -4.53 -5.03
N THR A 188 16.73 -3.94 -3.84
CA THR A 188 15.65 -4.04 -2.84
C THR A 188 14.79 -2.78 -2.76
N LYS A 189 14.94 -1.84 -3.69
CA LYS A 189 14.19 -0.58 -3.69
C LYS A 189 12.83 -0.76 -4.35
N LEU A 190 11.89 0.10 -3.95
CA LEU A 190 10.61 0.20 -4.64
C LEU A 190 10.85 0.57 -6.11
N GLN A 191 10.34 -0.24 -7.01
CA GLN A 191 10.41 -0.03 -8.44
C GLN A 191 9.07 0.51 -8.94
N THR A 192 9.11 1.55 -9.73
CA THR A 192 7.93 2.22 -10.29
C THR A 192 7.97 2.14 -11.80
N ILE A 193 6.94 1.54 -12.38
CA ILE A 193 6.83 1.33 -13.82
C ILE A 193 5.60 2.09 -14.34
N LEU A 194 5.79 2.97 -15.29
CA LEU A 194 4.72 3.69 -15.94
C LEU A 194 4.35 3.02 -17.27
N PHE A 195 3.07 3.07 -17.61
CA PHE A 195 2.57 2.70 -18.92
C PHE A 195 2.73 3.87 -19.89
N ASP A 196 2.82 3.59 -21.17
CA ASP A 196 2.96 4.61 -22.22
C ASP A 196 1.73 5.55 -22.25
N LYS A 197 0.56 5.03 -21.89
CA LYS A 197 -0.69 5.78 -21.70
C LYS A 197 -1.54 5.13 -20.62
N PRO A 198 -2.35 5.91 -19.88
CA PRO A 198 -3.31 5.34 -18.92
C PRO A 198 -4.33 4.43 -19.60
N ILE A 199 -4.69 3.33 -18.97
CA ILE A 199 -5.60 2.32 -19.47
C ILE A 199 -6.74 2.13 -18.49
N ARG A 200 -7.98 2.10 -19.00
CA ARG A 200 -9.16 1.82 -18.19
C ARG A 200 -9.20 0.35 -17.82
N GLY A 201 -9.30 0.06 -16.54
CA GLY A 201 -9.41 -1.30 -16.01
C GLY A 201 -9.92 -1.35 -14.58
N ARG A 202 -10.30 -2.53 -14.14
CA ARG A 202 -10.63 -2.82 -12.75
C ARG A 202 -9.75 -3.92 -12.19
N TYR A 203 -9.49 -4.95 -12.98
CA TYR A 203 -8.67 -6.08 -12.57
C TYR A 203 -7.29 -5.98 -13.20
N ILE A 204 -6.27 -6.33 -12.43
CA ILE A 204 -4.88 -6.28 -12.81
C ILE A 204 -4.26 -7.64 -12.56
N ARG A 205 -3.64 -8.24 -13.57
CA ARG A 205 -2.80 -9.45 -13.43
C ARG A 205 -1.34 -9.05 -13.46
N PHE A 206 -0.66 -9.36 -12.39
CA PHE A 206 0.80 -9.29 -12.31
C PHE A 206 1.36 -10.69 -12.44
N THR A 207 2.11 -10.94 -13.50
CA THR A 207 2.74 -12.21 -13.79
C THR A 207 4.26 -12.08 -13.62
N ALA A 208 4.83 -12.92 -12.78
CA ALA A 208 6.26 -13.18 -12.71
C ALA A 208 6.62 -14.22 -13.76
N LEU A 209 7.66 -13.96 -14.54
CA LEU A 209 8.14 -14.82 -15.63
C LEU A 209 9.49 -15.47 -15.29
N SER A 210 10.30 -14.85 -14.42
CA SER A 210 11.57 -15.38 -13.92
C SER A 210 11.98 -14.69 -12.63
N SER A 211 12.97 -15.26 -11.92
CA SER A 211 13.57 -14.66 -10.72
C SER A 211 14.97 -14.10 -10.98
N GLN A 212 15.43 -13.19 -10.10
CA GLN A 212 16.76 -12.56 -10.17
C GLN A 212 17.91 -13.54 -9.99
N ASN A 213 17.67 -14.67 -9.35
CA ASN A 213 18.68 -15.69 -9.04
C ASN A 213 18.45 -17.03 -9.76
N GLY A 214 17.51 -17.07 -10.72
CA GLY A 214 17.25 -18.25 -11.56
C GLY A 214 16.53 -19.39 -10.84
N GLN A 215 15.91 -19.14 -9.68
CA GLN A 215 15.07 -20.10 -8.97
C GLN A 215 13.64 -20.09 -9.50
N ASP A 216 12.91 -21.17 -9.29
CA ASP A 216 11.50 -21.31 -9.72
C ASP A 216 10.50 -20.58 -8.80
N TYR A 217 10.98 -19.86 -7.81
CA TYR A 217 10.16 -19.09 -6.88
C TYR A 217 9.87 -17.69 -7.38
N ALA A 218 8.66 -17.18 -7.06
CA ALA A 218 8.34 -15.77 -7.12
C ALA A 218 8.02 -15.25 -5.72
N ALA A 219 8.53 -14.09 -5.37
CA ALA A 219 8.28 -13.41 -4.10
C ALA A 219 8.27 -11.90 -4.26
N GLY A 220 7.60 -11.21 -3.35
CA GLY A 220 7.60 -9.76 -3.27
C GLY A 220 6.99 -9.31 -1.96
N SER A 221 7.38 -8.12 -1.48
CA SER A 221 6.78 -7.52 -0.29
C SER A 221 5.54 -6.70 -0.62
N GLU A 222 5.57 -5.91 -1.70
CA GLU A 222 4.44 -5.03 -2.01
C GLU A 222 4.21 -4.91 -3.52
N PHE A 223 2.95 -4.83 -3.87
CA PHE A 223 2.48 -4.46 -5.20
C PHE A 223 1.46 -3.32 -5.09
N GLY A 224 1.57 -2.33 -5.95
CA GLY A 224 0.65 -1.20 -5.97
C GLY A 224 0.30 -0.76 -7.37
N VAL A 225 -0.89 -0.18 -7.54
CA VAL A 225 -1.39 0.35 -8.82
C VAL A 225 -1.46 1.85 -8.74
N LEU A 226 -0.89 2.51 -9.74
CA LEU A 226 -0.87 3.96 -9.90
C LEU A 226 -2.04 4.38 -10.80
N VAL A 227 -2.78 5.38 -10.37
CA VAL A 227 -3.90 5.96 -11.11
C VAL A 227 -3.71 7.46 -11.32
N ASN A 228 -4.49 8.02 -12.25
CA ASN A 228 -4.57 9.47 -12.47
C ASN A 228 -5.27 10.17 -11.29
#